data_e92fca826ba8b37a49c8eefc9cd5892a
#
_entry.id   e92fca826ba8b37a49c8eefc9cd5892a
#
_cell.length_a   1.000
_cell.length_b   1.000
_cell.length_c   1.000
_cell.angle_alpha   90.00
_cell.angle_beta   90.00
_cell.angle_gamma   90.00
#
_symmetry.space_group_name_H-M   'P 1'
#
loop_
_entity.id
_entity.type
_entity.pdbx_description
1 polymer ?
#
loop_
_entity_poly.entity_id
_entity_poly.type
_entity_poly.pdbx_seq_one_letter_code
_entity_poly.pdbx_strand_id
1 'polypeptide(L)'
;MIRQGLNTSIIGRAVENGLLSVNAVNIRDYTLDKHKKVDDYPYGGGAGMVMQAQPVYDAYRAVAGDRNVRCVYLTPQGTPFTQKKAKKLSGEEELVLLCGHYEGIDERVLEEVVTDYISIGDYVLTGGELAAMVVVDAVARLVPGVLNNDESAETESFHNDLLEYPQYSRPEDWHGKKVPEVLLSGNHKKINAWRLEQSEIRTGERRPDLYAKYQEKQKVIK
;
A
#
# COMPACT_ATOMS: atom_id res chain seq x y z
N MET A 1 -0.53 -11.03 -13.82
CA MET A 1 -1.26 -10.09 -12.93
C MET A 1 -0.42 -8.84 -12.64
N ILE A 2 0.68 -8.88 -11.88
CA ILE A 2 1.48 -7.71 -11.46
C ILE A 2 1.87 -6.79 -12.62
N ARG A 3 2.57 -7.31 -13.66
CA ARG A 3 2.99 -6.51 -14.81
C ARG A 3 1.82 -5.80 -15.52
N GLN A 4 0.70 -6.49 -15.71
CA GLN A 4 -0.47 -5.91 -16.38
C GLN A 4 -1.18 -4.87 -15.51
N GLY A 5 -1.28 -5.11 -14.20
CA GLY A 5 -1.96 -4.20 -13.28
C GLY A 5 -1.17 -2.91 -13.00
N LEU A 6 0.14 -3.00 -12.88
CA LEU A 6 0.99 -1.86 -12.53
C LEU A 6 1.48 -1.05 -13.75
N ASN A 7 1.48 -1.62 -14.96
CA ASN A 7 1.89 -0.89 -16.18
C ASN A 7 0.75 -0.04 -16.78
N THR A 8 -0.13 0.50 -15.94
CA THR A 8 -1.27 1.30 -16.38
C THR A 8 -1.40 2.57 -15.55
N SER A 9 -2.12 3.56 -16.09
CA SER A 9 -2.47 4.80 -15.38
C SER A 9 -1.24 5.56 -14.83
N ILE A 10 -1.29 6.00 -13.60
CA ILE A 10 -0.25 6.81 -12.95
C ILE A 10 1.04 5.99 -12.77
N ILE A 11 0.92 4.75 -12.28
CA ILE A 11 2.08 3.88 -12.04
C ILE A 11 2.78 3.53 -13.36
N GLY A 12 2.03 3.18 -14.41
CA GLY A 12 2.61 2.91 -15.73
C GLY A 12 3.38 4.10 -16.28
N ARG A 13 2.84 5.32 -16.18
CA ARG A 13 3.56 6.54 -16.59
C ARG A 13 4.81 6.81 -15.76
N ALA A 14 4.76 6.54 -14.46
CA ALA A 14 5.93 6.70 -13.60
C ALA A 14 7.06 5.72 -13.99
N VAL A 15 6.71 4.50 -14.38
CA VAL A 15 7.67 3.51 -14.91
C VAL A 15 8.22 3.96 -16.27
N GLU A 16 7.37 4.40 -17.20
CA GLU A 16 7.78 4.93 -18.52
C GLU A 16 8.71 6.13 -18.41
N ASN A 17 8.48 7.01 -17.43
CA ASN A 17 9.31 8.18 -17.17
C ASN A 17 10.58 7.86 -16.35
N GLY A 18 10.82 6.61 -15.97
CA GLY A 18 12.00 6.19 -15.21
C GLY A 18 12.00 6.60 -13.73
N LEU A 19 10.85 7.04 -13.19
CA LEU A 19 10.70 7.39 -11.78
C LEU A 19 10.59 6.14 -10.89
N LEU A 20 10.11 5.05 -11.46
CA LEU A 20 9.93 3.76 -10.79
C LEU A 20 10.41 2.62 -11.69
N SER A 21 10.84 1.53 -11.08
CA SER A 21 11.08 0.26 -11.76
C SER A 21 10.33 -0.85 -11.05
N VAL A 22 9.57 -1.66 -11.80
CA VAL A 22 8.83 -2.79 -11.25
C VAL A 22 9.29 -4.07 -11.93
N ASN A 23 9.95 -4.94 -11.18
CA ASN A 23 10.40 -6.23 -11.65
C ASN A 23 9.59 -7.37 -11.01
N ALA A 24 8.74 -8.04 -11.78
CA ALA A 24 7.98 -9.20 -11.31
C ALA A 24 8.77 -10.49 -11.60
N VAL A 25 9.25 -11.12 -10.54
CA VAL A 25 10.05 -12.33 -10.55
C VAL A 25 9.16 -13.54 -10.23
N ASN A 26 9.24 -14.57 -11.06
CA ASN A 26 8.49 -15.80 -10.85
C ASN A 26 9.35 -16.82 -10.08
N ILE A 27 8.96 -17.13 -8.86
CA ILE A 27 9.67 -18.07 -7.98
C ILE A 27 9.83 -19.46 -8.65
N ARG A 28 8.88 -19.86 -9.52
CA ARG A 28 8.96 -21.12 -10.26
C ARG A 28 10.14 -21.20 -11.22
N ASP A 29 10.76 -20.10 -11.56
CA ASP A 29 11.95 -20.10 -12.43
C ASP A 29 13.24 -20.43 -11.66
N TYR A 30 13.16 -20.52 -10.33
CA TYR A 30 14.28 -20.82 -9.43
C TYR A 30 14.23 -22.20 -8.78
N THR A 31 13.28 -23.05 -9.16
CA THR A 31 13.28 -24.46 -8.72
C THR A 31 14.07 -25.32 -9.68
N LEU A 32 14.76 -26.31 -9.15
CA LEU A 32 15.45 -27.34 -9.92
C LEU A 32 14.52 -28.49 -10.37
N ASP A 33 13.27 -28.47 -9.90
CA ASP A 33 12.30 -29.47 -10.31
C ASP A 33 11.93 -29.32 -11.79
N LYS A 34 11.95 -30.44 -12.54
CA LYS A 34 11.66 -30.48 -13.98
C LYS A 34 10.24 -30.01 -14.35
N HIS A 35 9.30 -30.10 -13.41
CA HIS A 35 7.91 -29.65 -13.55
C HIS A 35 7.69 -28.28 -12.96
N LYS A 36 8.75 -27.57 -12.53
CA LYS A 36 8.69 -26.26 -11.88
C LYS A 36 7.83 -26.26 -10.60
N LYS A 37 7.85 -27.37 -9.86
CA LYS A 37 7.18 -27.50 -8.58
C LYS A 37 7.89 -26.63 -7.53
N VAL A 38 7.14 -25.84 -6.76
CA VAL A 38 7.66 -24.94 -5.71
C VAL A 38 6.95 -25.13 -4.39
N ASP A 39 6.11 -26.15 -4.30
CA ASP A 39 5.24 -26.43 -3.14
C ASP A 39 5.33 -27.91 -2.76
N ASP A 40 5.06 -28.21 -1.50
CA ASP A 40 5.00 -29.57 -0.97
C ASP A 40 4.00 -29.68 0.20
N TYR A 41 3.72 -30.89 0.63
CA TYR A 41 2.84 -31.15 1.77
C TYR A 41 3.47 -30.61 3.06
N PRO A 42 2.66 -29.98 3.95
CA PRO A 42 3.18 -29.52 5.23
C PRO A 42 3.58 -30.69 6.14
N TYR A 43 4.67 -30.54 6.88
CA TYR A 43 4.98 -31.41 7.99
C TYR A 43 3.86 -31.35 9.05
N GLY A 44 3.55 -32.48 9.64
CA GLY A 44 2.44 -32.59 10.60
C GLY A 44 1.07 -32.85 9.94
N GLY A 45 1.01 -32.87 8.62
CA GLY A 45 -0.24 -33.09 7.88
C GLY A 45 -1.10 -31.83 7.80
N GLY A 46 -2.28 -31.94 7.20
CA GLY A 46 -3.22 -30.84 6.96
C GLY A 46 -3.64 -30.78 5.51
N ALA A 47 -4.64 -29.92 5.22
CA ALA A 47 -5.08 -29.63 3.86
C ALA A 47 -4.13 -28.59 3.22
N GLY A 48 -4.01 -28.66 1.89
CA GLY A 48 -3.24 -27.69 1.12
C GLY A 48 -1.75 -28.00 1.01
N MET A 49 -1.01 -27.05 0.49
CA MET A 49 0.42 -27.13 0.19
C MET A 49 1.14 -25.96 0.82
N VAL A 50 2.44 -26.06 1.00
CA VAL A 50 3.31 -24.99 1.50
C VAL A 50 4.41 -24.74 0.48
N MET A 51 4.72 -23.48 0.20
CA MET A 51 5.83 -23.11 -0.69
C MET A 51 7.16 -23.52 -0.06
N GLN A 52 7.97 -24.21 -0.86
CA GLN A 52 9.28 -24.72 -0.43
C GLN A 52 10.27 -23.58 -0.18
N ALA A 53 11.13 -23.77 0.83
CA ALA A 53 12.13 -22.76 1.22
C ALA A 53 13.12 -22.44 0.09
N GLN A 54 13.70 -23.47 -0.56
CA GLN A 54 14.81 -23.27 -1.50
C GLN A 54 14.44 -22.41 -2.72
N PRO A 55 13.33 -22.64 -3.45
CA PRO A 55 12.97 -21.79 -4.58
C PRO A 55 12.70 -20.33 -4.19
N VAL A 56 12.12 -20.09 -2.99
CA VAL A 56 11.89 -18.74 -2.46
C VAL A 56 13.20 -18.05 -2.14
N TYR A 57 14.12 -18.76 -1.46
CA TYR A 57 15.44 -18.26 -1.14
C TYR A 57 16.25 -17.91 -2.38
N ASP A 58 16.29 -18.81 -3.36
CA ASP A 58 17.04 -18.59 -4.61
C ASP A 58 16.49 -17.41 -5.42
N ALA A 59 15.16 -17.27 -5.48
CA ALA A 59 14.51 -16.12 -6.10
C ALA A 59 14.87 -14.80 -5.39
N TYR A 60 14.83 -14.78 -4.06
CA TYR A 60 15.24 -13.62 -3.27
C TYR A 60 16.71 -13.27 -3.51
N ARG A 61 17.62 -14.26 -3.45
CA ARG A 61 19.06 -14.06 -3.67
C ARG A 61 19.37 -13.59 -5.11
N ALA A 62 18.62 -14.04 -6.09
CA ALA A 62 18.78 -13.58 -7.47
C ALA A 62 18.43 -12.09 -7.63
N VAL A 63 17.51 -11.58 -6.82
CA VAL A 63 17.12 -10.15 -6.82
C VAL A 63 18.04 -9.34 -5.92
N ALA A 64 18.23 -9.74 -4.68
CA ALA A 64 18.97 -8.99 -3.67
C ALA A 64 20.50 -9.13 -3.83
N GLY A 65 20.99 -10.24 -4.36
CA GLY A 65 22.43 -10.55 -4.36
C GLY A 65 22.96 -10.63 -2.94
N ASP A 66 24.07 -9.95 -2.67
CA ASP A 66 24.66 -9.82 -1.34
C ASP A 66 24.20 -8.55 -0.59
N ARG A 67 23.26 -7.80 -1.18
CA ARG A 67 22.69 -6.60 -0.58
C ARG A 67 21.67 -6.96 0.48
N ASN A 68 21.59 -6.13 1.52
CA ASN A 68 20.55 -6.23 2.53
C ASN A 68 19.32 -5.42 2.06
N VAL A 69 18.52 -6.01 1.16
CA VAL A 69 17.32 -5.38 0.62
C VAL A 69 16.13 -5.65 1.54
N ARG A 70 15.36 -4.62 1.80
CA ARG A 70 14.15 -4.75 2.61
C ARG A 70 13.15 -5.69 1.94
N CYS A 71 12.82 -6.79 2.61
CA CYS A 71 11.89 -7.81 2.12
C CYS A 71 10.59 -7.79 2.94
N VAL A 72 9.50 -7.42 2.30
CA VAL A 72 8.16 -7.32 2.89
C VAL A 72 7.35 -8.54 2.49
N TYR A 73 7.01 -9.39 3.44
CA TYR A 73 6.07 -10.49 3.23
C TYR A 73 4.64 -10.01 3.45
N LEU A 74 3.78 -10.23 2.43
CA LEU A 74 2.38 -9.83 2.45
C LEU A 74 1.52 -10.98 2.96
N THR A 75 1.03 -10.84 4.19
CA THR A 75 0.37 -11.91 4.92
C THR A 75 -0.67 -11.35 5.90
N PRO A 76 -1.81 -12.07 6.14
CA PRO A 76 -2.75 -11.70 7.20
C PRO A 76 -2.13 -11.61 8.60
N GLN A 77 -1.03 -12.33 8.86
CA GLN A 77 -0.31 -12.31 10.14
C GLN A 77 0.50 -11.02 10.37
N GLY A 78 0.64 -10.19 9.33
CA GLY A 78 1.42 -8.96 9.37
C GLY A 78 0.75 -7.83 10.14
N THR A 79 1.55 -6.83 10.50
CA THR A 79 1.00 -5.59 11.05
C THR A 79 0.23 -4.79 9.99
N PRO A 80 -0.91 -4.13 10.33
CA PRO A 80 -1.72 -3.41 9.35
C PRO A 80 -0.93 -2.37 8.54
N PHE A 81 -1.15 -2.36 7.22
CA PHE A 81 -0.61 -1.36 6.31
C PHE A 81 -1.30 -0.02 6.53
N THR A 82 -0.54 1.05 6.67
CA THR A 82 -1.04 2.40 6.94
C THR A 82 -0.29 3.42 6.09
N GLN A 83 -0.84 4.64 5.94
CA GLN A 83 -0.18 5.74 5.25
C GLN A 83 1.22 6.04 5.83
N LYS A 84 1.37 5.93 7.15
CA LYS A 84 2.67 6.09 7.81
C LYS A 84 3.68 5.03 7.36
N LYS A 85 3.24 3.77 7.17
CA LYS A 85 4.12 2.71 6.62
C LYS A 85 4.41 2.95 5.15
N ALA A 86 3.43 3.35 4.35
CA ALA A 86 3.65 3.71 2.95
C ALA A 86 4.73 4.81 2.84
N LYS A 87 4.64 5.86 3.65
CA LYS A 87 5.65 6.94 3.71
C LYS A 87 7.03 6.43 4.13
N LYS A 88 7.11 5.48 5.07
CA LYS A 88 8.40 4.88 5.44
C LYS A 88 8.99 4.08 4.28
N LEU A 89 8.17 3.27 3.60
CA LEU A 89 8.61 2.44 2.48
C LEU A 89 8.96 3.27 1.23
N SER A 90 8.33 4.43 1.01
CA SER A 90 8.65 5.29 -0.13
C SER A 90 10.04 5.95 -0.06
N GLY A 91 10.69 5.90 1.10
CA GLY A 91 12.07 6.35 1.28
C GLY A 91 13.12 5.28 0.99
N GLU A 92 12.73 4.04 0.70
CA GLU A 92 13.66 2.97 0.34
C GLU A 92 14.00 3.04 -1.15
N GLU A 93 15.26 2.85 -1.50
CA GLU A 93 15.70 2.79 -2.90
C GLU A 93 15.21 1.53 -3.61
N GLU A 94 15.07 0.44 -2.88
CA GLU A 94 14.64 -0.87 -3.37
C GLU A 94 13.82 -1.62 -2.32
N LEU A 95 12.75 -2.26 -2.77
CA LEU A 95 11.89 -3.12 -1.96
C LEU A 95 11.66 -4.45 -2.66
N VAL A 96 11.77 -5.54 -1.92
CA VAL A 96 11.27 -6.85 -2.33
C VAL A 96 9.92 -7.07 -1.67
N LEU A 97 8.89 -7.35 -2.48
CA LEU A 97 7.56 -7.73 -2.00
C LEU A 97 7.39 -9.23 -2.22
N LEU A 98 7.41 -10.01 -1.16
CA LEU A 98 7.23 -11.46 -1.20
C LEU A 98 5.75 -11.80 -1.19
N CYS A 99 5.27 -12.43 -2.26
CA CYS A 99 3.90 -12.86 -2.45
C CYS A 99 3.79 -14.36 -2.22
N GLY A 100 3.14 -14.77 -1.14
CA GLY A 100 2.87 -16.17 -0.84
C GLY A 100 1.64 -16.68 -1.58
N HIS A 101 1.57 -18.00 -1.70
CA HIS A 101 0.44 -18.77 -2.19
C HIS A 101 0.16 -19.96 -1.27
N TYR A 102 -0.91 -20.70 -1.55
CA TYR A 102 -1.32 -21.89 -0.83
C TYR A 102 -1.59 -21.62 0.66
N GLU A 103 -1.11 -22.49 1.55
CA GLU A 103 -1.22 -22.30 3.01
C GLU A 103 -0.12 -21.37 3.57
N GLY A 104 0.82 -20.96 2.73
CA GLY A 104 1.92 -20.08 3.10
C GLY A 104 3.26 -20.52 2.54
N ILE A 105 4.32 -20.01 3.15
CA ILE A 105 5.71 -20.23 2.79
C ILE A 105 6.40 -20.91 3.98
N ASP A 106 7.36 -21.81 3.71
CA ASP A 106 8.17 -22.47 4.73
C ASP A 106 8.81 -21.42 5.67
N GLU A 107 8.56 -21.58 6.98
CA GLU A 107 8.95 -20.59 7.98
C GLU A 107 10.45 -20.32 8.00
N ARG A 108 11.28 -21.34 7.72
CA ARG A 108 12.74 -21.22 7.74
C ARG A 108 13.27 -20.19 6.75
N VAL A 109 12.66 -20.07 5.56
CA VAL A 109 13.06 -19.05 4.60
C VAL A 109 12.48 -17.68 4.97
N LEU A 110 11.31 -17.64 5.58
CA LEU A 110 10.74 -16.38 6.08
C LEU A 110 11.65 -15.76 7.16
N GLU A 111 12.13 -16.57 8.12
CA GLU A 111 13.08 -16.14 9.15
C GLU A 111 14.40 -15.63 8.57
N GLU A 112 14.83 -16.17 7.42
CA GLU A 112 16.10 -15.82 6.78
C GLU A 112 16.01 -14.53 5.95
N VAL A 113 14.89 -14.29 5.22
CA VAL A 113 14.84 -13.23 4.21
C VAL A 113 13.87 -12.10 4.52
N VAL A 114 12.88 -12.31 5.39
CA VAL A 114 11.83 -11.32 5.62
C VAL A 114 12.24 -10.31 6.69
N THR A 115 12.11 -9.03 6.35
CA THR A 115 12.34 -7.93 7.29
C THR A 115 11.06 -7.39 7.91
N ASP A 116 9.96 -7.46 7.17
CA ASP A 116 8.67 -6.91 7.58
C ASP A 116 7.51 -7.82 7.17
N TYR A 117 6.55 -7.99 8.08
CA TYR A 117 5.29 -8.68 7.83
C TYR A 117 4.18 -7.62 7.76
N ILE A 118 3.47 -7.54 6.63
CA ILE A 118 2.44 -6.52 6.40
C ILE A 118 1.12 -7.16 5.96
N SER A 119 0.04 -6.77 6.63
CA SER A 119 -1.34 -7.09 6.26
C SER A 119 -2.03 -5.88 5.65
N ILE A 120 -2.79 -6.07 4.56
CA ILE A 120 -3.64 -5.02 3.98
C ILE A 120 -5.06 -5.01 4.54
N GLY A 121 -5.38 -5.89 5.49
CA GLY A 121 -6.69 -6.00 6.14
C GLY A 121 -6.96 -7.41 6.64
N ASP A 122 -7.99 -7.54 7.47
CA ASP A 122 -8.39 -8.79 8.13
C ASP A 122 -9.28 -9.64 7.20
N TYR A 123 -8.72 -10.07 6.09
CA TYR A 123 -9.34 -10.99 5.13
C TYR A 123 -8.26 -11.78 4.37
N VAL A 124 -8.66 -12.90 3.80
CA VAL A 124 -7.77 -13.82 3.09
C VAL A 124 -7.94 -13.67 1.59
N LEU A 125 -6.82 -13.59 0.87
CA LEU A 125 -6.74 -13.59 -0.59
C LEU A 125 -6.18 -14.94 -1.09
N THR A 126 -6.35 -15.21 -2.37
CA THR A 126 -5.82 -16.44 -3.02
C THR A 126 -4.30 -16.41 -3.19
N GLY A 127 -3.66 -15.23 -3.04
CA GLY A 127 -2.22 -15.02 -3.15
C GLY A 127 -1.85 -13.59 -2.79
N GLY A 128 -0.56 -13.32 -2.64
CA GLY A 128 -0.04 -12.03 -2.20
C GLY A 128 -0.01 -10.94 -3.28
N GLU A 129 -0.27 -11.25 -4.55
CA GLU A 129 -0.06 -10.31 -5.66
C GLU A 129 -0.98 -9.08 -5.61
N LEU A 130 -2.27 -9.27 -5.25
CA LEU A 130 -3.19 -8.15 -5.10
C LEU A 130 -2.76 -7.24 -3.95
N ALA A 131 -2.32 -7.82 -2.84
CA ALA A 131 -1.78 -7.07 -1.72
C ALA A 131 -0.51 -6.29 -2.12
N ALA A 132 0.37 -6.92 -2.91
CA ALA A 132 1.56 -6.25 -3.45
C ALA A 132 1.19 -5.05 -4.33
N MET A 133 0.21 -5.17 -5.20
CA MET A 133 -0.25 -4.06 -6.04
C MET A 133 -0.82 -2.91 -5.22
N VAL A 134 -1.58 -3.19 -4.15
CA VAL A 134 -2.09 -2.16 -3.22
C VAL A 134 -0.93 -1.43 -2.54
N VAL A 135 0.08 -2.18 -2.05
CA VAL A 135 1.26 -1.59 -1.40
C VAL A 135 2.07 -0.76 -2.39
N VAL A 136 2.31 -1.28 -3.61
CA VAL A 136 3.04 -0.54 -4.66
C VAL A 136 2.34 0.76 -5.01
N ASP A 137 1.02 0.74 -5.24
CA ASP A 137 0.26 1.95 -5.58
C ASP A 137 0.36 3.00 -4.47
N ALA A 138 0.13 2.60 -3.22
CA ALA A 138 0.17 3.50 -2.08
C ALA A 138 1.58 4.07 -1.79
N VAL A 139 2.63 3.29 -2.04
CA VAL A 139 4.04 3.72 -1.87
C VAL A 139 4.49 4.59 -3.03
N ALA A 140 4.21 4.18 -4.27
CA ALA A 140 4.66 4.84 -5.47
C ALA A 140 4.15 6.29 -5.59
N ARG A 141 2.89 6.55 -5.22
CA ARG A 141 2.34 7.91 -5.25
C ARG A 141 2.97 8.88 -4.24
N LEU A 142 3.81 8.38 -3.31
CA LEU A 142 4.60 9.19 -2.37
C LEU A 142 6.03 9.42 -2.87
N VAL A 143 6.41 8.83 -4.00
CA VAL A 143 7.69 9.09 -4.65
C VAL A 143 7.59 10.42 -5.40
N PRO A 144 8.54 11.35 -5.22
CA PRO A 144 8.53 12.66 -5.89
C PRO A 144 8.38 12.54 -7.41
N GLY A 145 7.51 13.35 -8.00
CA GLY A 145 7.26 13.40 -9.44
C GLY A 145 6.30 12.32 -9.99
N VAL A 146 5.85 11.36 -9.19
CA VAL A 146 4.85 10.35 -9.61
C VAL A 146 3.46 10.98 -9.73
N LEU A 147 3.07 11.83 -8.81
CA LEU A 147 1.87 12.68 -8.93
C LEU A 147 2.26 14.03 -9.51
N ASN A 148 1.38 14.58 -10.36
CA ASN A 148 1.61 15.90 -11.00
C ASN A 148 1.54 17.08 -10.03
N ASN A 149 1.01 16.87 -8.82
CA ASN A 149 0.89 17.89 -7.80
C ASN A 149 1.24 17.28 -6.43
N ASP A 150 2.44 17.60 -5.95
CA ASP A 150 2.95 17.12 -4.66
C ASP A 150 2.09 17.64 -3.48
N GLU A 151 1.41 18.79 -3.63
CA GLU A 151 0.47 19.32 -2.63
C GLU A 151 -0.77 18.43 -2.45
N SER A 152 -1.13 17.60 -3.46
CA SER A 152 -2.27 16.69 -3.35
C SER A 152 -2.07 15.67 -2.24
N ALA A 153 -0.86 15.15 -2.08
CA ALA A 153 -0.55 14.15 -1.06
C ALA A 153 -0.63 14.72 0.37
N GLU A 154 -0.45 16.03 0.55
CA GLU A 154 -0.47 16.68 1.86
C GLU A 154 -1.88 16.98 2.38
N THR A 155 -2.88 17.03 1.51
CA THR A 155 -4.28 17.36 1.86
C THR A 155 -5.22 16.16 1.85
N GLU A 156 -4.72 14.99 1.47
CA GLU A 156 -5.50 13.75 1.38
C GLU A 156 -5.84 13.14 2.74
N SER A 157 -6.77 12.17 2.71
CA SER A 157 -7.15 11.38 3.89
C SER A 157 -5.93 10.76 4.57
N PHE A 158 -5.96 10.70 5.90
CA PHE A 158 -4.92 10.19 6.79
C PHE A 158 -3.71 11.13 6.98
N HIS A 159 -3.63 12.25 6.28
CA HIS A 159 -2.76 13.33 6.69
C HIS A 159 -3.35 13.95 7.97
N ASN A 160 -2.60 14.10 9.03
CA ASN A 160 -3.07 14.60 10.34
C ASN A 160 -4.22 13.80 11.00
N ASP A 161 -4.38 12.50 10.69
CA ASP A 161 -5.43 11.63 11.22
C ASP A 161 -6.87 12.06 10.89
N LEU A 162 -7.08 12.91 9.89
CA LEU A 162 -8.39 13.28 9.40
C LEU A 162 -8.70 12.63 8.04
N LEU A 163 -9.99 12.46 7.76
CA LEU A 163 -10.48 12.19 6.42
C LEU A 163 -10.56 13.49 5.63
N GLU A 164 -10.43 13.38 4.32
CA GLU A 164 -10.59 14.51 3.41
C GLU A 164 -12.02 15.09 3.47
N TYR A 165 -12.13 16.42 3.30
CA TYR A 165 -13.38 17.15 3.19
C TYR A 165 -14.17 16.75 1.93
N PRO A 166 -15.48 17.05 1.82
CA PRO A 166 -16.28 16.77 0.63
C PRO A 166 -15.82 17.60 -0.58
N GLN A 167 -15.63 16.93 -1.70
CA GLN A 167 -15.29 17.55 -2.97
C GLN A 167 -16.53 17.80 -3.81
N TYR A 168 -16.53 18.89 -4.55
CA TYR A 168 -17.61 19.30 -5.45
C TYR A 168 -17.04 19.60 -6.83
N SER A 169 -17.71 19.13 -7.87
CA SER A 169 -17.40 19.42 -9.27
C SER A 169 -18.50 20.29 -9.90
N ARG A 170 -18.26 20.75 -11.12
CA ARG A 170 -19.29 21.42 -11.93
C ARG A 170 -20.34 20.40 -12.40
N PRO A 171 -21.61 20.81 -12.56
CA PRO A 171 -22.18 22.18 -12.40
C PRO A 171 -22.37 22.56 -10.92
N GLU A 172 -22.59 23.87 -10.64
CA GLU A 172 -22.84 24.41 -9.30
C GLU A 172 -24.14 23.89 -8.68
N ASP A 173 -25.17 23.70 -9.50
CA ASP A 173 -26.42 23.04 -9.10
C ASP A 173 -26.57 21.71 -9.83
N TRP A 174 -26.71 20.64 -9.06
CA TRP A 174 -26.96 19.30 -9.56
C TRP A 174 -28.24 18.74 -8.94
N HIS A 175 -29.32 18.70 -9.70
CA HIS A 175 -30.65 18.26 -9.24
C HIS A 175 -31.15 19.00 -7.98
N GLY A 176 -30.96 20.31 -7.90
CA GLY A 176 -31.35 21.14 -6.78
C GLY A 176 -30.36 21.06 -5.57
N LYS A 177 -29.29 20.28 -5.66
CA LYS A 177 -28.21 20.23 -4.66
C LYS A 177 -27.11 21.18 -5.10
N LYS A 178 -26.90 22.24 -4.33
CA LYS A 178 -25.92 23.29 -4.64
C LYS A 178 -24.58 23.07 -3.97
N VAL A 179 -23.54 23.53 -4.65
CA VAL A 179 -22.21 23.68 -4.05
C VAL A 179 -22.29 24.69 -2.90
N PRO A 180 -21.65 24.45 -1.74
CA PRO A 180 -21.60 25.41 -0.65
C PRO A 180 -21.04 26.77 -1.08
N GLU A 181 -21.74 27.85 -0.75
CA GLU A 181 -21.40 29.22 -1.17
C GLU A 181 -19.98 29.64 -0.78
N VAL A 182 -19.47 29.13 0.36
CA VAL A 182 -18.10 29.41 0.80
C VAL A 182 -17.06 28.98 -0.22
N LEU A 183 -17.30 27.88 -0.96
CA LEU A 183 -16.39 27.36 -2.00
C LEU A 183 -16.42 28.23 -3.28
N LEU A 184 -17.47 28.99 -3.48
CA LEU A 184 -17.63 29.90 -4.60
C LEU A 184 -17.11 31.32 -4.30
N SER A 185 -16.80 31.61 -3.03
CA SER A 185 -16.47 32.96 -2.55
C SER A 185 -15.10 33.49 -3.00
N GLY A 186 -14.19 32.64 -3.49
CA GLY A 186 -12.79 33.00 -3.77
C GLY A 186 -11.95 33.35 -2.52
N ASN A 187 -12.55 33.31 -1.32
CA ASN A 187 -11.86 33.62 -0.07
C ASN A 187 -11.15 32.38 0.48
N HIS A 188 -9.88 32.20 0.14
CA HIS A 188 -9.10 31.04 0.52
C HIS A 188 -9.04 30.78 2.04
N LYS A 189 -9.03 31.85 2.86
CA LYS A 189 -9.05 31.70 4.33
C LYS A 189 -10.35 31.05 4.80
N LYS A 190 -11.50 31.51 4.29
CA LYS A 190 -12.80 30.92 4.63
C LYS A 190 -12.96 29.51 4.07
N ILE A 191 -12.48 29.28 2.84
CA ILE A 191 -12.50 27.97 2.19
C ILE A 191 -11.67 26.95 3.03
N ASN A 192 -10.48 27.31 3.46
CA ASN A 192 -9.62 26.40 4.23
C ASN A 192 -10.20 26.11 5.63
N ALA A 193 -10.79 27.11 6.28
CA ALA A 193 -11.48 26.91 7.55
C ALA A 193 -12.67 25.95 7.40
N TRP A 194 -13.48 26.12 6.37
CA TRP A 194 -14.61 25.24 6.06
C TRP A 194 -14.15 23.81 5.74
N ARG A 195 -13.08 23.66 4.96
CA ARG A 195 -12.49 22.35 4.63
C ARG A 195 -12.07 21.60 5.87
N LEU A 196 -11.37 22.26 6.80
CA LEU A 196 -10.96 21.67 8.06
C LEU A 196 -12.17 21.23 8.90
N GLU A 197 -13.16 22.11 9.07
CA GLU A 197 -14.39 21.79 9.79
C GLU A 197 -15.11 20.57 9.18
N GLN A 198 -15.23 20.50 7.86
CA GLN A 198 -15.85 19.35 7.18
C GLN A 198 -15.03 18.07 7.33
N SER A 199 -13.72 18.16 7.34
CA SER A 199 -12.84 17.01 7.61
C SER A 199 -13.04 16.49 9.04
N GLU A 200 -13.13 17.38 10.02
CA GLU A 200 -13.38 17.02 11.43
C GLU A 200 -14.75 16.34 11.60
N ILE A 201 -15.82 16.94 11.07
CA ILE A 201 -17.18 16.38 11.09
C ILE A 201 -17.20 15.00 10.47
N ARG A 202 -16.70 14.88 9.24
CA ARG A 202 -16.69 13.62 8.48
C ARG A 202 -15.87 12.54 9.16
N THR A 203 -14.74 12.91 9.76
CA THR A 203 -13.89 11.96 10.50
C THR A 203 -14.61 11.50 11.77
N GLY A 204 -15.22 12.39 12.53
CA GLY A 204 -16.01 12.04 13.71
C GLY A 204 -17.15 11.06 13.40
N GLU A 205 -17.86 11.27 12.28
CA GLU A 205 -18.98 10.41 11.88
C GLU A 205 -18.54 9.04 11.33
N ARG A 206 -17.48 9.00 10.51
CA ARG A 206 -17.13 7.81 9.72
C ARG A 206 -15.97 7.01 10.28
N ARG A 207 -15.04 7.68 10.98
CA ARG A 207 -13.84 7.10 11.56
C ARG A 207 -13.58 7.69 12.95
N PRO A 208 -14.46 7.39 13.93
CA PRO A 208 -14.32 7.88 15.31
C PRO A 208 -13.00 7.48 15.95
N ASP A 209 -12.41 6.37 15.54
CA ASP A 209 -11.09 5.91 15.95
C ASP A 209 -9.95 6.86 15.54
N LEU A 210 -10.03 7.43 14.34
CA LEU A 210 -9.06 8.45 13.85
C LEU A 210 -9.33 9.80 14.52
N TYR A 211 -10.60 10.15 14.68
CA TYR A 211 -10.97 11.41 15.30
C TYR A 211 -10.50 11.51 16.76
N ALA A 212 -10.59 10.41 17.52
CA ALA A 212 -10.04 10.35 18.87
C ALA A 212 -8.52 10.59 18.88
N LYS A 213 -7.76 10.00 17.96
CA LYS A 213 -6.31 10.24 17.82
C LYS A 213 -6.00 11.69 17.46
N TYR A 214 -6.77 12.28 16.56
CA TYR A 214 -6.63 13.68 16.19
C TYR A 214 -6.82 14.59 17.41
N GLN A 215 -7.90 14.37 18.19
CA GLN A 215 -8.19 15.16 19.40
C GLN A 215 -7.10 15.04 20.47
N GLU A 216 -6.53 13.84 20.66
CA GLU A 216 -5.41 13.64 21.59
C GLU A 216 -4.19 14.47 21.19
N LYS A 217 -3.83 14.49 19.91
CA LYS A 217 -2.73 15.31 19.42
C LYS A 217 -2.97 16.80 19.62
N GLN A 218 -4.19 17.28 19.41
CA GLN A 218 -4.54 18.69 19.62
C GLN A 218 -4.42 19.12 21.10
N LYS A 219 -4.63 18.21 22.05
CA LYS A 219 -4.45 18.47 23.49
C LYS A 219 -2.99 18.62 23.91
N VAL A 220 -2.07 17.94 23.19
CA VAL A 220 -0.62 17.97 23.49
C VAL A 220 0.04 19.24 22.94
N ILE A 221 -0.55 19.87 21.91
CA ILE A 221 -0.01 21.07 21.24
C ILE A 221 -0.47 22.37 21.97
N LYS A 222 -1.50 22.28 22.79
CA LYS A 222 -1.96 23.39 23.67
C LYS A 222 -1.30 23.33 25.03
#